data_dd513702223acebfaaa7c2bb671decd0
#
_entry.id   dd513702223acebfaaa7c2bb671decd0
#
_cell.length_a   1.000
_cell.length_b   1.000
_cell.length_c   1.000
_cell.angle_alpha   90.00
_cell.angle_beta   90.00
_cell.angle_gamma   90.00
#
_symmetry.space_group_name_H-M   'P 1'
#
loop_
_entity.id
_entity.type
_entity.pdbx_description
1 polymer ?
#
loop_
_entity_poly.entity_id
_entity_poly.type
_entity_poly.pdbx_seq_one_letter_code
_entity_poly.pdbx_strand_id
1 'polypeptide(L)'
;MPYQLRKNFKLFTLNSNPELAQEIADSLGCKLGKSSITHFSDGEIQIHIEESVRGADVYVVQSTSQPGTEHVMELLIMIDALKRASVKTINVVIPYYGYARQDRKASSREPITAKLVANMLEKAGATHIITLDLHAPQIQGFFNVPVDQLLGGKILEQYFTDKGLTDAIVVAPDNGGLGRARKLASHLDVPIGFIDKRRMHPDEPEMVNIVGDIKGKNVIIIVDIIDTAKTVSAAADVLVENGAKAVYACCTHAVLSGDAIQKIEKSAVTELVVTNTIHVPEEKQTPKVKILSVAPLLAEAIEHVHNEKPVTPLFE
;
A
#
# COMPACT_ATOMS: atom_id res chain seq x y z
N MET A 1 -24.72 -3.86 -8.00
CA MET A 1 -25.67 -4.42 -7.01
C MET A 1 -24.95 -4.46 -5.68
N PRO A 2 -25.57 -4.25 -4.52
CA PRO A 2 -24.88 -4.38 -3.23
C PRO A 2 -24.40 -5.80 -3.05
N TYR A 3 -23.23 -5.95 -2.46
CA TYR A 3 -22.66 -7.25 -2.13
C TYR A 3 -23.56 -8.01 -1.16
N GLN A 4 -23.73 -9.33 -1.36
CA GLN A 4 -24.50 -10.18 -0.45
C GLN A 4 -23.53 -10.91 0.48
N LEU A 5 -23.35 -10.37 1.69
CA LEU A 5 -22.54 -11.00 2.72
C LEU A 5 -23.31 -12.12 3.42
N ARG A 6 -22.66 -13.27 3.64
CA ARG A 6 -23.21 -14.36 4.46
C ARG A 6 -23.47 -13.87 5.89
N LYS A 7 -24.31 -14.59 6.65
CA LYS A 7 -24.58 -14.27 8.06
C LYS A 7 -23.30 -14.28 8.89
N ASN A 8 -23.30 -13.48 9.96
CA ASN A 8 -22.23 -13.34 10.94
C ASN A 8 -20.96 -12.61 10.46
N PHE A 9 -21.06 -11.77 9.45
CA PHE A 9 -19.99 -10.85 9.04
C PHE A 9 -19.86 -9.68 10.02
N LYS A 10 -18.61 -9.32 10.35
CA LYS A 10 -18.29 -8.12 11.12
C LYS A 10 -17.03 -7.46 10.55
N LEU A 11 -17.07 -6.14 10.39
CA LEU A 11 -15.96 -5.33 9.90
C LEU A 11 -15.60 -4.27 10.94
N PHE A 12 -14.37 -4.28 11.40
CA PHE A 12 -13.85 -3.30 12.36
C PHE A 12 -12.74 -2.46 11.74
N THR A 13 -12.61 -1.23 12.21
CA THR A 13 -11.47 -0.36 11.92
C THR A 13 -10.66 -0.11 13.19
N LEU A 14 -9.37 0.15 13.03
CA LEU A 14 -8.53 0.75 14.05
C LEU A 14 -8.10 2.16 13.60
N ASN A 15 -7.09 2.75 14.24
CA ASN A 15 -6.80 4.18 14.10
C ASN A 15 -6.01 4.58 12.84
N SER A 16 -5.38 3.63 12.12
CA SER A 16 -4.47 4.00 11.03
C SER A 16 -5.15 4.64 9.83
N ASN A 17 -6.39 4.23 9.51
CA ASN A 17 -7.13 4.76 8.35
C ASN A 17 -8.65 4.48 8.46
N PRO A 18 -9.36 5.14 9.40
CA PRO A 18 -10.80 4.94 9.58
C PRO A 18 -11.64 5.31 8.35
N GLU A 19 -11.19 6.31 7.58
CA GLU A 19 -11.86 6.75 6.35
C GLU A 19 -11.90 5.63 5.30
N LEU A 20 -10.75 4.97 5.05
CA LEU A 20 -10.71 3.83 4.14
C LEU A 20 -11.61 2.68 4.62
N ALA A 21 -11.62 2.41 5.92
CA ALA A 21 -12.49 1.37 6.47
C ALA A 21 -13.98 1.70 6.30
N GLN A 22 -14.36 2.98 6.42
CA GLN A 22 -15.72 3.43 6.14
C GLN A 22 -16.06 3.30 4.66
N GLU A 23 -15.17 3.69 3.74
CA GLU A 23 -15.35 3.48 2.29
C GLU A 23 -15.54 2.00 1.94
N ILE A 24 -14.79 1.09 2.60
CA ILE A 24 -14.96 -0.36 2.44
C ILE A 24 -16.34 -0.80 2.93
N ALA A 25 -16.76 -0.33 4.12
CA ALA A 25 -18.06 -0.64 4.68
C ALA A 25 -19.21 -0.17 3.77
N ASP A 26 -19.11 1.04 3.23
CA ASP A 26 -20.08 1.62 2.30
C ASP A 26 -20.14 0.80 1.00
N SER A 27 -19.00 0.41 0.46
CA SER A 27 -18.90 -0.45 -0.73
C SER A 27 -19.54 -1.82 -0.49
N LEU A 28 -19.37 -2.42 0.68
CA LEU A 28 -19.97 -3.69 1.09
C LEU A 28 -21.45 -3.56 1.46
N GLY A 29 -21.98 -2.34 1.65
CA GLY A 29 -23.34 -2.09 2.12
C GLY A 29 -23.55 -2.52 3.58
N CYS A 30 -22.50 -2.46 4.41
CA CYS A 30 -22.53 -2.82 5.83
C CYS A 30 -22.16 -1.64 6.73
N LYS A 31 -22.22 -1.87 8.04
CA LYS A 31 -21.75 -0.89 9.04
C LYS A 31 -20.48 -1.41 9.68
N LEU A 32 -19.60 -0.48 10.07
CA LEU A 32 -18.47 -0.81 10.94
C LEU A 32 -18.97 -1.31 12.29
N GLY A 33 -18.28 -2.31 12.82
CA GLY A 33 -18.49 -2.83 14.16
C GLY A 33 -18.13 -1.79 15.22
N LYS A 34 -18.80 -1.86 16.36
CA LYS A 34 -18.60 -0.92 17.45
C LYS A 34 -17.41 -1.34 18.31
N SER A 35 -16.39 -0.52 18.33
CA SER A 35 -15.21 -0.65 19.19
C SER A 35 -14.66 0.72 19.53
N SER A 36 -14.00 0.83 20.67
CA SER A 36 -13.28 2.03 21.09
C SER A 36 -11.83 1.70 21.40
N ILE A 37 -10.95 2.64 21.07
CA ILE A 37 -9.51 2.57 21.31
C ILE A 37 -9.16 3.80 22.15
N THR A 38 -8.61 3.57 23.31
CA THR A 38 -8.20 4.61 24.25
C THR A 38 -6.76 4.36 24.70
N HIS A 39 -6.13 5.40 25.23
CA HIS A 39 -4.81 5.30 25.82
C HIS A 39 -4.89 5.63 27.30
N PHE A 40 -4.21 4.85 28.12
CA PHE A 40 -3.95 5.22 29.51
C PHE A 40 -2.96 6.41 29.56
N SER A 41 -2.85 7.04 30.71
CA SER A 41 -1.97 8.20 30.88
C SER A 41 -0.47 7.92 30.68
N ASP A 42 -0.08 6.65 30.77
CA ASP A 42 1.27 6.17 30.49
C ASP A 42 1.50 5.74 29.02
N GLY A 43 0.43 5.84 28.18
CA GLY A 43 0.46 5.51 26.76
C GLY A 43 0.09 4.07 26.42
N GLU A 44 -0.25 3.21 27.40
CA GLU A 44 -0.75 1.87 27.09
C GLU A 44 -2.10 1.92 26.36
N ILE A 45 -2.23 1.06 25.34
CA ILE A 45 -3.41 0.99 24.48
C ILE A 45 -4.46 0.08 25.13
N GLN A 46 -5.70 0.58 25.22
CA GLN A 46 -6.86 -0.20 25.61
C GLN A 46 -7.86 -0.26 24.47
N ILE A 47 -8.31 -1.48 24.12
CA ILE A 47 -9.36 -1.71 23.12
C ILE A 47 -10.57 -2.33 23.81
N HIS A 48 -11.76 -1.81 23.49
CA HIS A 48 -13.03 -2.37 23.93
C HIS A 48 -13.92 -2.67 22.73
N ILE A 49 -14.41 -3.91 22.62
CA ILE A 49 -15.40 -4.32 21.62
C ILE A 49 -16.79 -4.17 22.23
N GLU A 50 -17.62 -3.31 21.65
CA GLU A 50 -18.89 -2.87 22.23
C GLU A 50 -20.12 -3.65 21.73
N GLU A 51 -19.87 -4.77 21.05
CA GLU A 51 -20.93 -5.64 20.55
C GLU A 51 -20.54 -7.12 20.61
N SER A 52 -21.51 -8.00 20.51
CA SER A 52 -21.22 -9.43 20.47
C SER A 52 -20.61 -9.84 19.13
N VAL A 53 -19.46 -10.52 19.20
CA VAL A 53 -18.72 -11.04 18.05
C VAL A 53 -18.59 -12.57 18.06
N ARG A 54 -19.24 -13.24 19.03
CA ARG A 54 -19.14 -14.69 19.18
C ARG A 54 -19.58 -15.41 17.90
N GLY A 55 -18.70 -16.29 17.41
CA GLY A 55 -18.97 -17.09 16.20
C GLY A 55 -19.02 -16.28 14.90
N ALA A 56 -18.63 -14.99 14.92
CA ALA A 56 -18.57 -14.17 13.72
C ALA A 56 -17.29 -14.43 12.92
N ASP A 57 -17.38 -14.24 11.61
CA ASP A 57 -16.24 -14.05 10.72
C ASP A 57 -15.89 -12.56 10.74
N VAL A 58 -14.77 -12.21 11.38
CA VAL A 58 -14.38 -10.82 11.65
C VAL A 58 -13.29 -10.38 10.70
N TYR A 59 -13.44 -9.17 10.17
CA TYR A 59 -12.44 -8.46 9.36
C TYR A 59 -11.98 -7.22 10.12
N VAL A 60 -10.66 -7.03 10.26
CA VAL A 60 -10.07 -5.86 10.92
C VAL A 60 -9.21 -5.11 9.93
N VAL A 61 -9.55 -3.87 9.65
CA VAL A 61 -8.81 -3.00 8.73
C VAL A 61 -7.81 -2.17 9.51
N GLN A 62 -6.52 -2.36 9.24
CA GLN A 62 -5.43 -1.60 9.85
C GLN A 62 -4.17 -1.60 8.99
N SER A 63 -3.79 -0.47 8.45
CA SER A 63 -2.44 -0.28 7.89
C SER A 63 -1.42 -0.15 9.01
N THR A 64 -0.26 -0.82 8.86
CA THR A 64 0.83 -0.69 9.84
C THR A 64 1.81 0.42 9.46
N SER A 65 1.23 1.57 9.02
CA SER A 65 1.91 2.81 8.68
C SER A 65 2.32 3.59 9.94
N GLN A 66 2.97 4.74 9.76
CA GLN A 66 3.39 5.59 10.88
C GLN A 66 2.16 6.13 11.66
N PRO A 67 2.19 6.05 13.00
CA PRO A 67 3.22 5.48 13.88
C PRO A 67 3.16 3.94 13.92
N GLY A 68 4.05 3.29 13.14
CA GLY A 68 3.96 1.86 12.84
C GLY A 68 3.99 0.94 14.05
N THR A 69 4.73 1.28 15.10
CA THR A 69 4.80 0.48 16.34
C THR A 69 3.45 0.48 17.06
N GLU A 70 2.80 1.63 17.13
CA GLU A 70 1.49 1.80 17.73
C GLU A 70 0.41 1.04 16.95
N HIS A 71 0.35 1.24 15.64
CA HIS A 71 -0.63 0.55 14.78
C HIS A 71 -0.46 -0.98 14.78
N VAL A 72 0.79 -1.47 14.86
CA VAL A 72 1.03 -2.91 15.03
C VAL A 72 0.51 -3.38 16.40
N MET A 73 0.75 -2.62 17.47
CA MET A 73 0.31 -2.99 18.81
C MET A 73 -1.22 -2.94 18.95
N GLU A 74 -1.88 -1.90 18.41
CA GLU A 74 -3.34 -1.86 18.33
C GLU A 74 -3.89 -3.13 17.66
N LEU A 75 -3.30 -3.51 16.51
CA LEU A 75 -3.74 -4.67 15.76
C LEU A 75 -3.58 -5.97 16.57
N LEU A 76 -2.46 -6.15 17.27
CA LEU A 76 -2.23 -7.31 18.12
C LEU A 76 -3.22 -7.39 19.28
N ILE A 77 -3.50 -6.27 19.93
CA ILE A 77 -4.46 -6.19 21.05
C ILE A 77 -5.88 -6.49 20.54
N MET A 78 -6.28 -5.94 19.39
CA MET A 78 -7.58 -6.22 18.79
C MET A 78 -7.75 -7.70 18.43
N ILE A 79 -6.73 -8.33 17.84
CA ILE A 79 -6.74 -9.76 17.53
C ILE A 79 -6.90 -10.61 18.80
N ASP A 80 -6.17 -10.28 19.89
CA ASP A 80 -6.31 -11.01 21.17
C ASP A 80 -7.70 -10.82 21.77
N ALA A 81 -8.25 -9.61 21.74
CA ALA A 81 -9.61 -9.34 22.23
C ALA A 81 -10.67 -10.15 21.44
N LEU A 82 -10.59 -10.18 20.13
CA LEU A 82 -11.48 -10.95 19.26
C LEU A 82 -11.38 -12.46 19.53
N LYS A 83 -10.15 -12.97 19.65
CA LYS A 83 -9.89 -14.38 19.99
C LYS A 83 -10.52 -14.77 21.32
N ARG A 84 -10.36 -13.93 22.36
CA ARG A 84 -10.98 -14.14 23.69
C ARG A 84 -12.50 -14.02 23.65
N ALA A 85 -13.05 -13.21 22.73
CA ALA A 85 -14.49 -13.10 22.52
C ALA A 85 -15.08 -14.26 21.69
N SER A 86 -14.27 -15.27 21.35
CA SER A 86 -14.69 -16.50 20.64
C SER A 86 -15.26 -16.24 19.26
N VAL A 87 -14.62 -15.38 18.45
CA VAL A 87 -14.92 -15.25 17.03
C VAL A 87 -14.60 -16.56 16.30
N LYS A 88 -15.16 -16.76 15.12
CA LYS A 88 -14.90 -17.94 14.30
C LYS A 88 -13.59 -17.78 13.51
N THR A 89 -13.43 -16.65 12.84
CA THR A 89 -12.21 -16.30 12.08
C THR A 89 -11.81 -14.86 12.35
N ILE A 90 -10.50 -14.59 12.25
CA ILE A 90 -9.92 -13.24 12.34
C ILE A 90 -9.16 -12.98 11.04
N ASN A 91 -9.81 -12.27 10.13
CA ASN A 91 -9.25 -11.88 8.85
C ASN A 91 -8.67 -10.46 8.99
N VAL A 92 -7.37 -10.32 8.79
CA VAL A 92 -6.67 -9.04 8.97
C VAL A 92 -6.46 -8.41 7.61
N VAL A 93 -7.06 -7.24 7.39
CA VAL A 93 -6.92 -6.45 6.18
C VAL A 93 -5.86 -5.39 6.44
N ILE A 94 -4.68 -5.55 5.85
CA ILE A 94 -3.53 -4.67 6.02
C ILE A 94 -3.23 -3.98 4.68
N PRO A 95 -3.89 -2.85 4.35
CA PRO A 95 -3.66 -2.17 3.07
C PRO A 95 -2.20 -1.81 2.84
N TYR A 96 -1.49 -1.40 3.89
CA TYR A 96 -0.05 -1.21 3.89
C TYR A 96 0.62 -2.04 4.98
N TYR A 97 1.45 -2.99 4.58
CA TYR A 97 2.25 -3.81 5.49
C TYR A 97 3.57 -3.10 5.82
N GLY A 98 3.64 -2.49 6.98
CA GLY A 98 4.85 -1.85 7.49
C GLY A 98 5.98 -2.86 7.75
N TYR A 99 7.21 -2.36 7.85
CA TYR A 99 8.43 -3.18 7.95
C TYR A 99 8.71 -4.09 6.74
N ALA A 100 7.92 -4.05 5.68
CA ALA A 100 8.09 -4.85 4.47
C ALA A 100 9.45 -4.66 3.79
N ARG A 101 10.09 -3.50 3.97
CA ARG A 101 11.45 -3.21 3.46
C ARG A 101 12.56 -3.94 4.21
N GLN A 102 12.23 -4.61 5.34
CA GLN A 102 13.14 -5.44 6.13
C GLN A 102 12.79 -6.93 5.95
N ASP A 103 12.68 -7.36 4.68
CA ASP A 103 12.33 -8.73 4.26
C ASP A 103 13.52 -9.68 4.23
N ARG A 104 14.73 -9.15 4.27
CA ARG A 104 15.99 -9.89 4.23
C ARG A 104 17.08 -9.15 5.03
N LYS A 105 18.14 -9.87 5.34
CA LYS A 105 19.35 -9.26 5.89
C LYS A 105 20.12 -8.59 4.76
N ALA A 106 20.29 -7.27 4.78
CA ALA A 106 21.15 -6.53 3.88
C ALA A 106 22.62 -6.61 4.33
N SER A 107 22.84 -6.72 5.66
CA SER A 107 24.15 -6.87 6.30
C SER A 107 24.11 -7.97 7.36
N SER A 108 25.29 -8.38 7.85
CA SER A 108 25.38 -9.37 8.93
C SER A 108 24.75 -8.84 10.22
N ARG A 109 24.08 -9.73 10.99
CA ARG A 109 23.43 -9.46 12.29
C ARG A 109 22.21 -8.54 12.24
N GLU A 110 21.64 -8.29 11.06
CA GLU A 110 20.38 -7.58 10.91
C GLU A 110 19.18 -8.51 11.15
N PRO A 111 18.05 -7.97 11.61
CA PRO A 111 16.79 -8.73 11.72
C PRO A 111 16.12 -8.91 10.36
N ILE A 112 15.11 -9.79 10.33
CA ILE A 112 14.10 -9.84 9.26
C ILE A 112 12.78 -9.42 9.91
N THR A 113 12.56 -8.11 10.03
CA THR A 113 11.44 -7.57 10.82
C THR A 113 10.09 -7.86 10.16
N ALA A 114 10.04 -7.96 8.83
CA ALA A 114 8.82 -8.40 8.14
C ALA A 114 8.36 -9.79 8.61
N LYS A 115 9.29 -10.73 8.83
CA LYS A 115 8.97 -12.06 9.40
C LYS A 115 8.56 -11.99 10.85
N LEU A 116 9.20 -11.13 11.64
CA LEU A 116 8.83 -10.95 13.04
C LEU A 116 7.37 -10.48 13.17
N VAL A 117 6.97 -9.46 12.41
CA VAL A 117 5.59 -8.94 12.41
C VAL A 117 4.60 -10.02 11.98
N ALA A 118 4.90 -10.79 10.92
CA ALA A 118 4.07 -11.91 10.50
C ALA A 118 3.85 -12.92 11.63
N ASN A 119 4.92 -13.34 12.30
CA ASN A 119 4.84 -14.28 13.43
C ASN A 119 4.01 -13.74 14.59
N MET A 120 4.12 -12.44 14.90
CA MET A 120 3.34 -11.82 15.97
C MET A 120 1.83 -11.83 15.65
N LEU A 121 1.44 -11.47 14.42
CA LEU A 121 0.04 -11.48 13.99
C LEU A 121 -0.56 -12.88 14.07
N GLU A 122 0.13 -13.89 13.56
CA GLU A 122 -0.31 -15.28 13.62
C GLU A 122 -0.43 -15.77 15.09
N LYS A 123 0.59 -15.50 15.90
CA LYS A 123 0.60 -15.92 17.31
C LYS A 123 -0.51 -15.26 18.11
N ALA A 124 -0.83 -14.00 17.82
CA ALA A 124 -1.98 -13.32 18.42
C ALA A 124 -3.30 -14.02 18.05
N GLY A 125 -3.45 -14.51 16.82
CA GLY A 125 -4.62 -15.28 16.42
C GLY A 125 -5.19 -14.93 15.02
N ALA A 126 -4.46 -14.19 14.19
CA ALA A 126 -4.86 -13.96 12.81
C ALA A 126 -5.00 -15.30 12.07
N THR A 127 -6.10 -15.47 11.33
CA THR A 127 -6.40 -16.70 10.57
C THR A 127 -6.24 -16.52 9.05
N HIS A 128 -6.25 -15.28 8.59
CA HIS A 128 -6.12 -14.91 7.18
C HIS A 128 -5.61 -13.47 7.06
N ILE A 129 -4.80 -13.19 6.07
CA ILE A 129 -4.26 -11.85 5.78
C ILE A 129 -4.70 -11.43 4.38
N ILE A 130 -5.23 -10.21 4.26
CA ILE A 130 -5.49 -9.54 2.97
C ILE A 130 -4.62 -8.28 2.94
N THR A 131 -3.81 -8.12 1.91
CA THR A 131 -2.89 -6.98 1.79
C THR A 131 -2.74 -6.54 0.33
N LEU A 132 -2.12 -5.36 0.10
CA LEU A 132 -1.81 -4.87 -1.24
C LEU A 132 -0.30 -4.71 -1.41
N ASP A 133 0.18 -4.96 -2.63
CA ASP A 133 1.53 -4.63 -3.13
C ASP A 133 2.65 -4.74 -2.09
N LEU A 134 2.84 -5.93 -1.51
CA LEU A 134 3.98 -6.16 -0.61
C LEU A 134 5.29 -5.74 -1.30
N HIS A 135 6.12 -5.00 -0.58
CA HIS A 135 7.43 -4.54 -1.10
C HIS A 135 8.24 -5.67 -1.71
N ALA A 136 8.20 -6.83 -1.09
CA ALA A 136 8.79 -8.06 -1.58
C ALA A 136 7.71 -9.16 -1.61
N PRO A 137 7.29 -9.65 -2.79
CA PRO A 137 6.20 -10.63 -2.90
C PRO A 137 6.40 -11.90 -2.09
N GLN A 138 7.66 -12.30 -1.85
CA GLN A 138 8.01 -13.46 -1.02
C GLN A 138 7.61 -13.31 0.46
N ILE A 139 7.25 -12.12 0.94
CA ILE A 139 6.73 -11.91 2.31
C ILE A 139 5.46 -12.75 2.54
N GLN A 140 4.68 -13.05 1.50
CA GLN A 140 3.56 -14.00 1.60
C GLN A 140 3.98 -15.33 2.22
N GLY A 141 5.18 -15.82 1.88
CA GLY A 141 5.76 -17.03 2.46
C GLY A 141 6.27 -16.89 3.90
N PHE A 142 6.20 -15.70 4.50
CA PHE A 142 6.53 -15.52 5.91
C PHE A 142 5.37 -15.88 6.83
N PHE A 143 4.17 -15.99 6.28
CA PHE A 143 2.98 -16.42 6.98
C PHE A 143 2.76 -17.91 6.79
N ASN A 144 2.21 -18.57 7.82
CA ASN A 144 1.70 -19.94 7.76
C ASN A 144 0.17 -19.97 7.57
N VAL A 145 -0.50 -18.84 7.74
CA VAL A 145 -1.91 -18.64 7.39
C VAL A 145 -2.03 -18.17 5.93
N PRO A 146 -3.19 -18.35 5.27
CA PRO A 146 -3.41 -17.84 3.92
C PRO A 146 -3.18 -16.32 3.83
N VAL A 147 -2.61 -15.89 2.70
CA VAL A 147 -2.36 -14.48 2.37
C VAL A 147 -2.86 -14.19 0.97
N ASP A 148 -3.80 -13.27 0.85
CA ASP A 148 -4.22 -12.69 -0.42
C ASP A 148 -3.53 -11.34 -0.61
N GLN A 149 -2.53 -11.33 -1.50
CA GLN A 149 -1.84 -10.11 -1.89
C GLN A 149 -2.49 -9.52 -3.14
N LEU A 150 -3.30 -8.49 -2.98
CA LEU A 150 -3.93 -7.77 -4.08
C LEU A 150 -2.93 -6.84 -4.77
N LEU A 151 -3.26 -6.42 -5.99
CA LEU A 151 -2.43 -5.52 -6.79
C LEU A 151 -3.12 -4.16 -6.95
N GLY A 152 -2.61 -3.14 -6.25
CA GLY A 152 -3.05 -1.75 -6.38
C GLY A 152 -2.70 -1.11 -7.73
N GLY A 153 -1.77 -1.73 -8.46
CA GLY A 153 -1.35 -1.28 -9.80
C GLY A 153 -2.51 -1.10 -10.78
N LYS A 154 -3.54 -1.96 -10.74
CA LYS A 154 -4.74 -1.84 -11.59
C LYS A 154 -5.48 -0.50 -11.41
N ILE A 155 -5.54 0.02 -10.20
CA ILE A 155 -6.18 1.30 -9.91
C ILE A 155 -5.37 2.44 -10.57
N LEU A 156 -4.05 2.35 -10.50
CA LEU A 156 -3.14 3.30 -11.15
C LEU A 156 -3.21 3.19 -12.68
N GLU A 157 -3.26 1.97 -13.21
CA GLU A 157 -3.43 1.67 -14.64
C GLU A 157 -4.71 2.31 -15.19
N GLN A 158 -5.84 2.09 -14.52
CA GLN A 158 -7.13 2.66 -14.92
C GLN A 158 -7.09 4.19 -14.92
N TYR A 159 -6.47 4.79 -13.90
CA TYR A 159 -6.32 6.25 -13.84
C TYR A 159 -5.56 6.81 -15.06
N PHE A 160 -4.43 6.21 -15.43
CA PHE A 160 -3.66 6.69 -16.57
C PHE A 160 -4.32 6.36 -17.91
N THR A 161 -5.07 5.27 -18.00
CA THR A 161 -5.92 4.97 -19.17
C THR A 161 -6.98 6.05 -19.36
N ASP A 162 -7.70 6.40 -18.30
CA ASP A 162 -8.75 7.43 -18.33
C ASP A 162 -8.18 8.83 -18.62
N LYS A 163 -6.96 9.08 -18.15
CA LYS A 163 -6.24 10.33 -18.37
C LYS A 163 -5.85 10.51 -19.87
N GLY A 164 -5.69 9.42 -20.60
CA GLY A 164 -5.46 9.42 -22.04
C GLY A 164 -4.17 10.13 -22.45
N LEU A 165 -3.05 9.89 -21.75
CA LEU A 165 -1.77 10.51 -22.09
C LEU A 165 -1.28 10.01 -23.43
N THR A 166 -1.16 10.93 -24.41
CA THR A 166 -0.52 10.64 -25.70
C THR A 166 1.00 10.66 -25.57
N ASP A 167 1.70 9.93 -26.44
CA ASP A 167 3.17 9.86 -26.45
C ASP A 167 3.76 9.58 -25.06
N ALA A 168 3.20 8.59 -24.36
CA ALA A 168 3.64 8.22 -23.03
C ALA A 168 4.74 7.16 -23.06
N ILE A 169 5.54 7.12 -21.99
CA ILE A 169 6.51 6.07 -21.67
C ILE A 169 6.52 5.83 -20.18
N VAL A 170 6.55 4.56 -19.76
CA VAL A 170 6.71 4.21 -18.33
C VAL A 170 8.18 4.04 -18.02
N VAL A 171 8.66 4.69 -16.96
CA VAL A 171 10.06 4.64 -16.55
C VAL A 171 10.20 4.09 -15.15
N ALA A 172 11.05 3.07 -15.00
CA ALA A 172 11.48 2.59 -13.67
C ALA A 172 12.59 3.50 -13.14
N PRO A 173 12.48 4.06 -11.93
CA PRO A 173 13.50 4.94 -11.36
C PRO A 173 14.73 4.17 -10.86
N ASP A 174 14.65 2.86 -10.79
CA ASP A 174 15.73 1.93 -10.42
C ASP A 174 15.47 0.51 -10.96
N ASN A 175 16.46 -0.38 -10.82
CA ASN A 175 16.36 -1.76 -11.31
C ASN A 175 15.29 -2.59 -10.57
N GLY A 176 14.98 -2.28 -9.32
CA GLY A 176 13.96 -2.99 -8.52
C GLY A 176 12.54 -2.74 -9.05
N GLY A 177 12.30 -1.59 -9.66
CA GLY A 177 11.02 -1.19 -10.22
C GLY A 177 10.70 -1.73 -11.62
N LEU A 178 11.66 -2.35 -12.33
CA LEU A 178 11.51 -2.76 -13.73
C LEU A 178 10.31 -3.69 -13.98
N GLY A 179 10.07 -4.65 -13.10
CA GLY A 179 8.93 -5.58 -13.23
C GLY A 179 7.60 -4.84 -13.18
N ARG A 180 7.46 -3.90 -12.26
CA ARG A 180 6.26 -3.07 -12.08
C ARG A 180 6.06 -2.11 -13.26
N ALA A 181 7.13 -1.45 -13.69
CA ALA A 181 7.09 -0.57 -14.86
C ALA A 181 6.70 -1.31 -16.14
N ARG A 182 7.22 -2.54 -16.35
CA ARG A 182 6.83 -3.38 -17.48
C ARG A 182 5.36 -3.73 -17.46
N LYS A 183 4.82 -4.06 -16.29
CA LYS A 183 3.40 -4.39 -16.13
C LYS A 183 2.50 -3.22 -16.51
N LEU A 184 2.77 -2.03 -15.96
CA LEU A 184 2.04 -0.80 -16.29
C LEU A 184 2.17 -0.44 -17.76
N ALA A 185 3.38 -0.49 -18.32
CA ALA A 185 3.63 -0.18 -19.73
C ALA A 185 2.86 -1.11 -20.68
N SER A 186 2.80 -2.42 -20.35
CA SER A 186 2.05 -3.41 -21.12
C SER A 186 0.54 -3.13 -21.11
N HIS A 187 -0.03 -2.72 -19.97
CA HIS A 187 -1.46 -2.39 -19.88
C HIS A 187 -1.82 -1.09 -20.62
N LEU A 188 -0.92 -0.11 -20.59
CA LEU A 188 -1.12 1.16 -21.29
C LEU A 188 -0.73 1.10 -22.79
N ASP A 189 -0.18 -0.01 -23.25
CA ASP A 189 0.38 -0.19 -24.59
C ASP A 189 1.40 0.91 -24.97
N VAL A 190 2.33 1.17 -24.04
CA VAL A 190 3.38 2.19 -24.19
C VAL A 190 4.78 1.60 -23.97
N PRO A 191 5.84 2.21 -24.51
CA PRO A 191 7.21 1.77 -24.30
C PRO A 191 7.63 1.89 -22.83
N ILE A 192 8.70 1.16 -22.47
CA ILE A 192 9.34 1.19 -21.16
C ILE A 192 10.74 1.79 -21.25
N GLY A 193 11.11 2.54 -20.22
CA GLY A 193 12.46 3.00 -19.96
C GLY A 193 12.89 2.71 -18.53
N PHE A 194 14.15 2.95 -18.21
CA PHE A 194 14.63 2.91 -16.84
C PHE A 194 15.82 3.86 -16.64
N ILE A 195 16.03 4.24 -15.40
CA ILE A 195 17.16 5.04 -14.95
C ILE A 195 18.20 4.11 -14.35
N ASP A 196 19.37 4.01 -15.02
CA ASP A 196 20.54 3.27 -14.52
C ASP A 196 21.42 4.23 -13.76
N LYS A 197 21.53 4.01 -12.45
CA LYS A 197 22.37 4.79 -11.54
C LYS A 197 23.61 4.00 -11.19
N ARG A 198 24.77 4.48 -11.59
CA ARG A 198 26.06 3.83 -11.30
C ARG A 198 26.97 4.77 -10.53
N ARG A 199 27.48 4.29 -9.39
CA ARG A 199 28.65 4.86 -8.73
C ARG A 199 29.84 3.96 -9.01
N MET A 200 30.83 4.48 -9.69
CA MET A 200 32.09 3.74 -9.97
C MET A 200 32.94 3.66 -8.69
N HIS A 201 32.96 4.74 -7.89
CA HIS A 201 33.63 4.80 -6.59
C HIS A 201 32.76 5.56 -5.56
N PRO A 202 32.92 5.31 -4.23
CA PRO A 202 32.10 5.93 -3.19
C PRO A 202 32.11 7.47 -3.20
N ASP A 203 33.21 8.07 -3.64
CA ASP A 203 33.43 9.52 -3.63
C ASP A 203 33.19 10.21 -4.99
N GLU A 204 32.75 9.44 -6.01
CA GLU A 204 32.43 10.00 -7.33
C GLU A 204 30.95 10.39 -7.45
N PRO A 205 30.63 11.42 -8.27
CA PRO A 205 29.26 11.76 -8.56
C PRO A 205 28.55 10.58 -9.23
N GLU A 206 27.29 10.39 -8.87
CA GLU A 206 26.45 9.32 -9.43
C GLU A 206 26.23 9.55 -10.93
N MET A 207 26.72 8.65 -11.77
CA MET A 207 26.41 8.66 -13.20
C MET A 207 24.98 8.16 -13.40
N VAL A 208 24.17 9.00 -14.03
CA VAL A 208 22.78 8.68 -14.36
C VAL A 208 22.69 8.46 -15.88
N ASN A 209 22.30 7.25 -16.26
CA ASN A 209 22.04 6.91 -17.65
C ASN A 209 20.56 6.57 -17.83
N ILE A 210 19.91 7.19 -18.81
CA ILE A 210 18.50 6.94 -19.12
C ILE A 210 18.45 6.00 -20.32
N VAL A 211 17.82 4.86 -20.14
CA VAL A 211 17.53 3.91 -21.22
C VAL A 211 16.08 4.05 -21.64
N GLY A 212 15.85 4.35 -22.91
CA GLY A 212 14.54 4.62 -23.50
C GLY A 212 14.47 6.01 -24.14
N ASP A 213 13.63 6.14 -25.14
CA ASP A 213 13.40 7.40 -25.83
C ASP A 213 12.34 8.23 -25.08
N ILE A 214 12.80 9.24 -24.33
CA ILE A 214 11.95 10.09 -23.47
C ILE A 214 11.71 11.49 -24.05
N LYS A 215 12.42 11.87 -25.12
CA LYS A 215 12.33 13.24 -25.65
C LYS A 215 10.94 13.56 -26.17
N GLY A 216 10.38 14.65 -25.65
CA GLY A 216 9.04 15.12 -26.01
C GLY A 216 7.90 14.27 -25.48
N LYS A 217 8.17 13.23 -24.69
CA LYS A 217 7.15 12.29 -24.19
C LYS A 217 6.67 12.64 -22.78
N ASN A 218 5.46 12.20 -22.49
CA ASN A 218 4.92 12.15 -21.13
C ASN A 218 5.49 10.93 -20.42
N VAL A 219 6.23 11.14 -19.34
CA VAL A 219 6.88 10.06 -18.58
C VAL A 219 6.04 9.70 -17.37
N ILE A 220 5.80 8.40 -17.13
CA ILE A 220 5.15 7.88 -15.94
C ILE A 220 6.17 7.09 -15.12
N ILE A 221 6.53 7.59 -13.94
CA ILE A 221 7.38 6.88 -12.97
C ILE A 221 6.46 6.06 -12.06
N ILE A 222 6.72 4.76 -11.92
CA ILE A 222 5.98 3.89 -10.99
C ILE A 222 6.90 3.24 -9.96
N VAL A 223 6.49 3.33 -8.70
CA VAL A 223 7.12 2.65 -7.56
C VAL A 223 6.04 2.01 -6.67
N ASP A 224 6.41 1.15 -5.73
CA ASP A 224 5.48 0.63 -4.72
C ASP A 224 5.28 1.62 -3.57
N ILE A 225 6.38 2.22 -3.08
CA ILE A 225 6.41 3.10 -1.92
C ILE A 225 7.08 4.43 -2.29
N ILE A 226 6.44 5.54 -1.95
CA ILE A 226 7.10 6.85 -1.88
C ILE A 226 7.19 7.26 -0.41
N ASP A 227 8.40 7.25 0.13
CA ASP A 227 8.68 7.61 1.52
C ASP A 227 9.17 9.07 1.60
N THR A 228 10.45 9.34 1.46
CA THR A 228 11.02 10.71 1.52
C THR A 228 10.96 11.47 0.20
N ALA A 229 10.41 10.87 -0.84
CA ALA A 229 10.32 11.37 -2.22
C ALA A 229 11.66 11.71 -2.92
N LYS A 230 12.82 11.50 -2.28
CA LYS A 230 14.15 11.84 -2.86
C LYS A 230 14.37 11.20 -4.23
N THR A 231 14.12 9.89 -4.34
CA THR A 231 14.37 9.14 -5.59
C THR A 231 13.46 9.62 -6.72
N VAL A 232 12.17 9.80 -6.43
CA VAL A 232 11.17 10.18 -7.44
C VAL A 232 11.38 11.62 -7.88
N SER A 233 11.64 12.55 -6.96
CA SER A 233 11.92 13.96 -7.28
C SER A 233 13.18 14.08 -8.14
N ALA A 234 14.30 13.48 -7.73
CA ALA A 234 15.53 13.50 -8.51
C ALA A 234 15.38 12.83 -9.88
N ALA A 235 14.61 11.75 -9.97
CA ALA A 235 14.33 11.10 -11.25
C ALA A 235 13.53 12.02 -12.18
N ALA A 236 12.52 12.72 -11.66
CA ALA A 236 11.71 13.64 -12.43
C ALA A 236 12.54 14.81 -12.99
N ASP A 237 13.40 15.39 -12.15
CA ASP A 237 14.26 16.52 -12.57
C ASP A 237 15.21 16.07 -13.70
N VAL A 238 15.89 14.93 -13.54
CA VAL A 238 16.77 14.37 -14.58
C VAL A 238 16.02 14.07 -15.87
N LEU A 239 14.79 13.52 -15.80
CA LEU A 239 14.00 13.20 -16.99
C LEU A 239 13.61 14.47 -17.76
N VAL A 240 13.20 15.54 -17.08
CA VAL A 240 12.87 16.82 -17.71
C VAL A 240 14.13 17.48 -18.31
N GLU A 241 15.26 17.47 -17.60
CA GLU A 241 16.54 17.97 -18.10
C GLU A 241 16.99 17.24 -19.38
N ASN A 242 16.60 15.95 -19.54
CA ASN A 242 16.88 15.16 -20.73
C ASN A 242 15.76 15.20 -21.79
N GLY A 243 14.82 16.14 -21.66
CA GLY A 243 13.85 16.48 -22.68
C GLY A 243 12.47 15.81 -22.57
N ALA A 244 12.13 15.22 -21.42
CA ALA A 244 10.76 14.79 -21.18
C ALA A 244 9.80 15.99 -21.19
N LYS A 245 8.60 15.80 -21.75
CA LYS A 245 7.57 16.84 -21.84
C LYS A 245 6.92 17.13 -20.50
N ALA A 246 6.58 16.08 -19.76
CA ALA A 246 6.01 16.13 -18.43
C ALA A 246 6.34 14.83 -17.69
N VAL A 247 6.40 14.87 -16.37
CA VAL A 247 6.67 13.68 -15.54
C VAL A 247 5.56 13.49 -14.52
N TYR A 248 4.90 12.36 -14.64
CA TYR A 248 3.91 11.86 -13.69
C TYR A 248 4.58 10.80 -12.82
N ALA A 249 4.32 10.83 -11.53
CA ALA A 249 4.80 9.79 -10.61
C ALA A 249 3.62 9.08 -9.97
N CYS A 250 3.73 7.77 -9.74
CA CYS A 250 2.68 7.05 -9.03
C CYS A 250 3.24 5.96 -8.10
N CYS A 251 2.47 5.70 -7.03
CA CYS A 251 2.77 4.59 -6.13
C CYS A 251 1.50 4.06 -5.46
N THR A 252 1.58 2.82 -5.00
CA THR A 252 0.52 2.26 -4.14
C THR A 252 0.59 2.85 -2.75
N HIS A 253 1.78 2.93 -2.13
CA HIS A 253 1.92 3.31 -0.73
C HIS A 253 2.57 4.69 -0.56
N ALA A 254 1.74 5.66 -0.20
CA ALA A 254 2.14 7.05 0.04
C ALA A 254 2.58 7.25 1.50
N VAL A 255 3.79 6.83 1.87
CA VAL A 255 4.32 7.06 3.22
C VAL A 255 4.58 8.54 3.47
N LEU A 256 5.14 9.24 2.50
CA LEU A 256 5.32 10.69 2.45
C LEU A 256 5.89 11.28 3.76
N SER A 257 6.98 10.68 4.26
CA SER A 257 7.58 11.09 5.52
C SER A 257 8.42 12.36 5.40
N GLY A 258 8.51 13.09 6.51
CA GLY A 258 9.31 14.31 6.62
C GLY A 258 8.91 15.38 5.61
N ASP A 259 9.87 15.87 4.83
CA ASP A 259 9.72 16.93 3.82
C ASP A 259 9.37 16.40 2.40
N ALA A 260 8.76 15.19 2.30
CA ALA A 260 8.46 14.57 1.02
C ALA A 260 7.61 15.45 0.10
N ILE A 261 6.55 16.05 0.65
CA ILE A 261 5.65 16.93 -0.12
C ILE A 261 6.39 18.17 -0.63
N GLN A 262 7.21 18.81 0.21
CA GLN A 262 8.00 19.98 -0.21
C GLN A 262 8.98 19.64 -1.35
N LYS A 263 9.53 18.41 -1.35
CA LYS A 263 10.37 17.94 -2.46
C LYS A 263 9.58 17.73 -3.74
N ILE A 264 8.40 17.09 -3.65
CA ILE A 264 7.50 16.93 -4.81
C ILE A 264 7.10 18.29 -5.38
N GLU A 265 6.70 19.23 -4.53
CA GLU A 265 6.31 20.56 -4.98
C GLU A 265 7.44 21.32 -5.70
N LYS A 266 8.69 21.18 -5.24
CA LYS A 266 9.88 21.81 -5.81
C LYS A 266 10.43 21.09 -7.04
N SER A 267 10.08 19.83 -7.24
CA SER A 267 10.59 19.00 -8.32
C SER A 267 9.82 19.19 -9.63
N ALA A 268 10.36 18.65 -10.71
CA ALA A 268 9.72 18.61 -12.01
C ALA A 268 8.53 17.62 -12.12
N VAL A 269 8.09 17.01 -11.02
CA VAL A 269 6.87 16.19 -10.99
C VAL A 269 5.66 17.06 -11.30
N THR A 270 4.97 16.72 -12.38
CA THR A 270 3.73 17.37 -12.82
C THR A 270 2.56 16.96 -11.93
N GLU A 271 2.47 15.66 -11.63
CA GLU A 271 1.41 15.09 -10.79
C GLU A 271 1.92 13.84 -10.10
N LEU A 272 1.58 13.71 -8.83
CA LEU A 272 1.83 12.52 -8.01
C LEU A 272 0.50 11.80 -7.76
N VAL A 273 0.36 10.59 -8.32
CA VAL A 273 -0.83 9.75 -8.15
C VAL A 273 -0.56 8.67 -7.14
N VAL A 274 -1.32 8.63 -6.06
CA VAL A 274 -1.14 7.69 -4.96
C VAL A 274 -2.45 7.01 -4.61
N THR A 275 -2.39 5.91 -3.86
CA THR A 275 -3.59 5.31 -3.30
C THR A 275 -3.74 5.68 -1.82
N ASN A 276 -4.96 5.49 -1.29
CA ASN A 276 -5.26 5.70 0.13
C ASN A 276 -5.00 4.46 1.01
N THR A 277 -4.08 3.57 0.62
CA THR A 277 -3.62 2.47 1.49
C THR A 277 -3.04 2.97 2.82
N ILE A 278 -2.49 4.17 2.81
CA ILE A 278 -2.07 4.95 3.98
C ILE A 278 -2.88 6.23 3.97
N HIS A 279 -3.39 6.64 5.12
CA HIS A 279 -4.07 7.94 5.23
C HIS A 279 -3.12 9.08 4.85
N VAL A 280 -3.56 9.92 3.93
CA VAL A 280 -2.82 11.13 3.50
C VAL A 280 -3.52 12.33 4.13
N PRO A 281 -2.96 12.91 5.19
CA PRO A 281 -3.61 14.01 5.91
C PRO A 281 -3.70 15.27 5.05
N GLU A 282 -4.65 16.16 5.36
CA GLU A 282 -4.99 17.32 4.54
C GLU A 282 -3.77 18.22 4.21
N GLU A 283 -2.85 18.40 5.17
CA GLU A 283 -1.63 19.20 4.96
C GLU A 283 -0.66 18.61 3.93
N LYS A 284 -0.85 17.35 3.52
CA LYS A 284 -0.09 16.70 2.45
C LYS A 284 -0.86 16.62 1.12
N GLN A 285 -2.11 17.05 1.10
CA GLN A 285 -2.96 17.07 -0.09
C GLN A 285 -2.78 18.38 -0.85
N THR A 286 -1.77 18.43 -1.70
CA THR A 286 -1.51 19.61 -2.55
C THR A 286 -2.12 19.42 -3.95
N PRO A 287 -2.20 20.46 -4.78
CA PRO A 287 -2.70 20.34 -6.15
C PRO A 287 -1.96 19.33 -7.02
N LYS A 288 -0.69 19.01 -6.71
CA LYS A 288 0.07 17.97 -7.40
C LYS A 288 -0.30 16.55 -6.96
N VAL A 289 -0.96 16.37 -5.81
CA VAL A 289 -1.24 15.03 -5.24
C VAL A 289 -2.66 14.60 -5.59
N LYS A 290 -2.77 13.50 -6.31
CA LYS A 290 -4.03 12.83 -6.64
C LYS A 290 -4.13 11.53 -5.85
N ILE A 291 -5.17 11.40 -5.01
CA ILE A 291 -5.42 10.20 -4.20
C ILE A 291 -6.52 9.36 -4.84
N LEU A 292 -6.26 8.07 -4.98
CA LEU A 292 -7.19 7.08 -5.51
C LEU A 292 -7.59 6.11 -4.39
N SER A 293 -8.87 5.75 -4.32
CA SER A 293 -9.34 4.82 -3.30
C SER A 293 -9.08 3.37 -3.70
N VAL A 294 -8.57 2.58 -2.75
CA VAL A 294 -8.47 1.11 -2.84
C VAL A 294 -9.67 0.40 -2.23
N ALA A 295 -10.64 1.14 -1.69
CA ALA A 295 -11.79 0.55 -1.01
C ALA A 295 -12.61 -0.40 -1.89
N PRO A 296 -12.90 -0.09 -3.17
CA PRO A 296 -13.63 -1.03 -4.02
C PRO A 296 -12.93 -2.38 -4.18
N LEU A 297 -11.61 -2.37 -4.40
CA LEU A 297 -10.81 -3.58 -4.55
C LEU A 297 -10.77 -4.40 -3.25
N LEU A 298 -10.57 -3.72 -2.10
CA LEU A 298 -10.57 -4.39 -0.80
C LEU A 298 -11.96 -4.93 -0.43
N ALA A 299 -13.02 -4.20 -0.73
CA ALA A 299 -14.39 -4.66 -0.49
C ALA A 299 -14.71 -5.92 -1.31
N GLU A 300 -14.32 -5.95 -2.59
CA GLU A 300 -14.49 -7.11 -3.45
C GLU A 300 -13.69 -8.32 -2.93
N ALA A 301 -12.44 -8.12 -2.51
CA ALA A 301 -11.63 -9.18 -1.93
C ALA A 301 -12.24 -9.74 -0.63
N ILE A 302 -12.70 -8.86 0.27
CA ILE A 302 -13.39 -9.25 1.50
C ILE A 302 -14.64 -10.05 1.18
N GLU A 303 -15.44 -9.61 0.21
CA GLU A 303 -16.66 -10.32 -0.20
C GLU A 303 -16.36 -11.70 -0.77
N HIS A 304 -15.33 -11.81 -1.62
CA HIS A 304 -14.90 -13.09 -2.18
C HIS A 304 -14.44 -14.05 -1.08
N VAL A 305 -13.55 -13.60 -0.20
CA VAL A 305 -13.08 -14.42 0.93
C VAL A 305 -14.23 -14.85 1.83
N HIS A 306 -15.12 -13.91 2.22
CA HIS A 306 -16.23 -14.19 3.11
C HIS A 306 -17.26 -15.17 2.50
N ASN A 307 -17.50 -15.05 1.22
CA ASN A 307 -18.44 -15.92 0.50
C ASN A 307 -17.79 -17.17 -0.11
N GLU A 308 -16.51 -17.45 0.22
CA GLU A 308 -15.76 -18.60 -0.31
C GLU A 308 -15.70 -18.63 -1.84
N LYS A 309 -15.61 -17.44 -2.45
CA LYS A 309 -15.43 -17.27 -3.90
C LYS A 309 -13.96 -17.22 -4.27
N PRO A 310 -13.60 -17.59 -5.51
CA PRO A 310 -12.21 -17.42 -5.98
C PRO A 310 -11.78 -15.95 -5.95
N VAL A 311 -10.59 -15.67 -5.43
CA VAL A 311 -9.96 -14.33 -5.45
C VAL A 311 -9.11 -14.12 -6.71
N THR A 312 -8.84 -15.17 -7.49
CA THR A 312 -8.02 -15.15 -8.71
C THR A 312 -8.39 -14.01 -9.68
N PRO A 313 -9.68 -13.71 -9.96
CA PRO A 313 -10.04 -12.62 -10.87
C PRO A 313 -9.57 -11.24 -10.42
N LEU A 314 -9.24 -11.08 -9.14
CA LEU A 314 -8.74 -9.82 -8.60
C LEU A 314 -7.25 -9.59 -8.90
N PHE A 315 -6.53 -10.64 -9.31
CA PHE A 315 -5.11 -10.57 -9.68
C PHE A 315 -4.88 -10.41 -11.20
N GLU A 316 -5.89 -10.70 -12.00
CA GLU A 316 -5.90 -10.54 -13.46
C GLU A 316 -6.44 -9.16 -13.83
#